data_6f86989e72d52228317be664a4976dfa
#
_entry.id   6f86989e72d52228317be664a4976dfa
#
_cell.length_a   1.000
_cell.length_b   1.000
_cell.length_c   1.000
_cell.angle_alpha   90.00
_cell.angle_beta   90.00
_cell.angle_gamma   90.00
#
_symmetry.space_group_name_H-M   'P 1'
#
loop_
_entity.id
_entity.type
_entity.pdbx_description
1 polymer ?
#
loop_
_entity_poly.entity_id
_entity_poly.type
_entity_poly.pdbx_seq_one_letter_code
_entity_poly.pdbx_strand_id
1 'polypeptide(L)'
;MDRRDFLTFSAAGAVAAALLPASSIASSIAAAPAPASLRERGSVMPTQGRLVRADLPLNSPSQAMRYITPQRFGMGGTQIGNIFAPISDEQAGLVLQAAWDAGVRLYDTSPFYGFGLSEYRLGRFLHDKNPDDYVVSTKVGRVLTAAGGPRADHAIWKSPAPFTYRYDYTAAGARRSVEDSLQRLGLPRIDIVFIHDLSPDNTELEGGWEAAYQIARTGAMVELEKMRDEGLIKAWGFGVNTPNAVIQAMTRNDPTPDIVLLACQYSLLDHGNALRNTFPALKSKGTSVVVGTPLNDGFLGGRSRYNFSLDLPAGAVEKRARIMAVASRHGIDIHTAALQFAAAHPQVSAIIPGARSPGQIVSNVQAMKVGIPAAFWDELKSLGLIDAQAPVPS
;
A
#
# COMPACT_ATOMS: atom_id res chain seq x y z
N MET A 1 51.92 18.16 -7.85
CA MET A 1 51.46 18.03 -9.23
C MET A 1 50.22 18.88 -9.33
N ASP A 2 50.25 19.88 -10.21
CA ASP A 2 49.56 21.15 -10.16
C ASP A 2 48.17 21.08 -10.77
N ARG A 3 47.26 21.88 -10.22
CA ARG A 3 45.85 22.03 -10.61
C ARG A 3 45.69 23.01 -11.80
N ARG A 4 46.23 22.72 -12.97
CA ARG A 4 46.01 23.55 -14.15
C ARG A 4 46.30 22.77 -15.41
N ASP A 5 45.30 22.04 -15.93
CA ASP A 5 45.26 21.63 -17.37
C ASP A 5 43.88 21.03 -17.69
N PHE A 6 42.87 21.87 -17.66
CA PHE A 6 41.54 21.53 -18.21
C PHE A 6 40.91 22.77 -18.84
N LEU A 7 41.48 23.23 -19.90
CA LEU A 7 40.83 24.17 -20.87
C LEU A 7 41.79 24.39 -22.04
N THR A 8 41.57 23.68 -23.14
CA THR A 8 41.71 24.15 -24.50
C THR A 8 41.60 22.99 -25.48
N PHE A 9 40.51 22.87 -26.17
CA PHE A 9 40.49 22.54 -27.59
C PHE A 9 39.29 23.19 -28.24
N SER A 10 39.62 24.23 -29.02
CA SER A 10 38.70 25.01 -29.84
C SER A 10 38.87 24.61 -31.31
N ALA A 11 37.77 24.52 -32.00
CA ALA A 11 37.46 24.91 -33.37
C ALA A 11 38.07 24.17 -34.55
N ALA A 12 37.16 23.96 -35.47
CA ALA A 12 37.19 24.08 -36.92
C ALA A 12 37.16 22.80 -37.76
N GLY A 13 36.10 22.65 -38.51
CA GLY A 13 35.92 21.67 -39.58
C GLY A 13 34.57 21.85 -40.26
N ALA A 14 34.41 22.93 -41.04
CA ALA A 14 33.29 23.10 -41.96
C ALA A 14 33.46 22.16 -43.16
N VAL A 15 32.45 21.36 -43.49
CA VAL A 15 32.33 20.73 -44.85
C VAL A 15 30.90 20.91 -45.36
N ALA A 16 30.88 21.29 -46.63
CA ALA A 16 29.79 21.82 -47.42
C ALA A 16 28.57 20.90 -47.58
N ALA A 17 27.41 21.53 -47.65
CA ALA A 17 26.15 20.95 -48.11
C ALA A 17 26.16 20.75 -49.64
N ALA A 18 25.82 19.55 -50.09
CA ALA A 18 25.40 19.29 -51.47
C ALA A 18 23.90 19.01 -51.49
N LEU A 19 23.16 19.92 -52.09
CA LEU A 19 21.73 19.79 -52.43
C LEU A 19 21.55 18.83 -53.59
N LEU A 20 20.71 17.80 -53.45
CA LEU A 20 20.09 17.06 -54.54
C LEU A 20 18.57 17.02 -54.36
N PRO A 21 17.78 16.99 -55.47
CA PRO A 21 16.37 17.35 -55.44
C PRO A 21 15.44 16.22 -55.00
N ALA A 22 14.33 16.61 -54.39
CA ALA A 22 13.23 15.77 -53.96
C ALA A 22 12.48 15.15 -55.14
N SER A 23 12.45 13.82 -55.22
CA SER A 23 11.47 13.06 -56.00
C SER A 23 10.38 12.53 -55.10
N SER A 24 9.17 13.02 -55.31
CA SER A 24 7.96 12.55 -54.68
C SER A 24 7.59 11.13 -55.12
N ILE A 25 7.66 10.16 -54.22
CA ILE A 25 6.97 8.88 -54.38
C ILE A 25 5.94 8.78 -53.27
N ALA A 26 4.69 9.04 -53.60
CA ALA A 26 3.57 8.73 -52.73
C ALA A 26 3.37 7.21 -52.71
N SER A 27 3.83 6.56 -51.68
CA SER A 27 3.46 5.19 -51.34
C SER A 27 2.32 5.21 -50.31
N SER A 28 1.16 4.82 -50.75
CA SER A 28 0.01 4.54 -49.88
C SER A 28 0.34 3.35 -48.97
N ILE A 29 0.72 3.63 -47.74
CA ILE A 29 0.78 2.58 -46.69
C ILE A 29 -0.63 2.48 -46.11
N ALA A 30 -1.32 1.39 -46.47
CA ALA A 30 -2.56 1.01 -45.82
C ALA A 30 -2.27 0.81 -44.32
N ALA A 31 -2.96 1.57 -43.46
CA ALA A 31 -2.88 1.44 -42.02
C ALA A 31 -3.33 0.01 -41.64
N ALA A 32 -2.43 -0.76 -41.07
CA ALA A 32 -2.79 -2.00 -40.40
C ALA A 32 -3.83 -1.70 -39.28
N PRO A 33 -4.86 -2.55 -39.09
CA PRO A 33 -5.81 -2.35 -38.03
C PRO A 33 -5.09 -2.39 -36.69
N ALA A 34 -5.36 -1.40 -35.83
CA ALA A 34 -4.87 -1.36 -34.46
C ALA A 34 -5.23 -2.69 -33.75
N PRO A 35 -4.33 -3.27 -32.94
CA PRO A 35 -4.65 -4.47 -32.19
C PRO A 35 -5.86 -4.17 -31.31
N ALA A 36 -6.84 -5.07 -31.37
CA ALA A 36 -8.07 -4.99 -30.60
C ALA A 36 -7.72 -4.71 -29.15
N SER A 37 -8.20 -3.58 -28.63
CA SER A 37 -8.08 -3.20 -27.23
C SER A 37 -8.50 -4.41 -26.37
N LEU A 38 -7.59 -4.90 -25.55
CA LEU A 38 -7.93 -5.78 -24.43
C LEU A 38 -8.97 -5.01 -23.60
N ARG A 39 -10.24 -5.31 -23.85
CA ARG A 39 -11.31 -4.88 -22.96
C ARG A 39 -10.93 -5.43 -21.59
N GLU A 40 -10.58 -4.54 -20.66
CA GLU A 40 -10.49 -4.86 -19.25
C GLU A 40 -11.85 -5.45 -18.83
N ARG A 41 -11.92 -6.78 -18.79
CA ARG A 41 -13.03 -7.47 -18.17
C ARG A 41 -12.85 -7.26 -16.68
N GLY A 42 -13.60 -6.34 -16.12
CA GLY A 42 -13.61 -6.09 -14.70
C GLY A 42 -13.69 -4.63 -14.29
N SER A 43 -14.34 -3.77 -15.06
CA SER A 43 -14.91 -2.55 -14.48
C SER A 43 -16.00 -3.02 -13.50
N VAL A 44 -15.63 -3.10 -12.22
CA VAL A 44 -16.61 -3.24 -11.15
C VAL A 44 -17.48 -1.98 -11.23
N MET A 45 -18.71 -2.13 -11.74
CA MET A 45 -19.67 -1.02 -11.72
C MET A 45 -19.92 -0.66 -10.26
N PRO A 46 -19.84 0.61 -9.89
CA PRO A 46 -20.16 0.99 -8.52
C PRO A 46 -21.61 0.55 -8.21
N THR A 47 -21.80 0.11 -6.99
CA THR A 47 -23.12 -0.22 -6.46
C THR A 47 -24.11 0.90 -6.81
N GLN A 48 -25.27 0.58 -7.36
CA GLN A 48 -26.34 1.56 -7.59
C GLN A 48 -27.00 2.05 -6.29
N GLY A 49 -26.31 1.88 -5.15
CA GLY A 49 -26.75 2.31 -3.85
C GLY A 49 -26.74 3.83 -3.71
N ARG A 50 -27.65 4.33 -2.84
CA ARG A 50 -27.71 5.75 -2.50
C ARG A 50 -26.43 6.15 -1.76
N LEU A 51 -25.73 7.19 -2.23
CA LEU A 51 -24.67 7.84 -1.49
C LEU A 51 -25.23 8.40 -0.18
N VAL A 52 -24.69 7.98 0.94
CA VAL A 52 -25.09 8.43 2.28
C VAL A 52 -24.08 9.40 2.90
N ARG A 53 -22.91 9.57 2.25
CA ARG A 53 -21.86 10.50 2.66
C ARG A 53 -21.34 11.26 1.46
N ALA A 54 -21.11 12.57 1.62
CA ALA A 54 -20.44 13.38 0.61
C ALA A 54 -18.93 13.10 0.60
N ASP A 55 -18.33 12.97 1.79
CA ASP A 55 -16.88 12.85 1.99
C ASP A 55 -16.45 11.48 2.51
N LEU A 56 -15.16 11.21 2.43
CA LEU A 56 -14.56 10.03 3.06
C LEU A 56 -14.73 10.09 4.59
N PRO A 57 -14.95 8.94 5.24
CA PRO A 57 -15.11 8.90 6.69
C PRO A 57 -13.84 9.33 7.42
N LEU A 58 -14.00 10.17 8.43
CA LEU A 58 -12.95 10.62 9.32
C LEU A 58 -12.99 9.85 10.65
N ASN A 59 -11.86 9.80 11.33
CA ASN A 59 -11.81 9.38 12.71
C ASN A 59 -12.07 10.57 13.65
N SER A 60 -12.75 10.31 14.75
CA SER A 60 -12.77 11.25 15.87
C SER A 60 -11.50 11.08 16.70
N PRO A 61 -10.93 12.15 17.26
CA PRO A 61 -9.84 12.03 18.23
C PRO A 61 -10.20 11.06 19.35
N SER A 62 -9.29 10.17 19.71
CA SER A 62 -9.50 9.17 20.77
C SER A 62 -8.33 9.21 21.75
N GLN A 63 -8.64 9.43 23.03
CA GLN A 63 -7.64 9.31 24.12
C GLN A 63 -7.30 7.85 24.44
N ALA A 64 -8.11 6.90 23.96
CA ALA A 64 -7.90 5.47 24.19
C ALA A 64 -6.86 4.86 23.23
N MET A 65 -6.47 5.59 22.18
CA MET A 65 -5.49 5.12 21.19
C MET A 65 -4.25 6.02 21.19
N ARG A 66 -3.07 5.40 21.09
CA ARG A 66 -1.77 6.08 21.05
C ARG A 66 -1.61 6.94 19.81
N TYR A 67 -2.09 6.44 18.68
CA TYR A 67 -2.18 7.17 17.42
C TYR A 67 -3.39 6.67 16.60
N ILE A 68 -4.04 7.58 15.90
CA ILE A 68 -5.11 7.30 14.96
C ILE A 68 -4.96 8.20 13.73
N THR A 69 -5.12 7.64 12.55
CA THR A 69 -5.08 8.42 11.29
C THR A 69 -6.27 9.37 11.22
N PRO A 70 -6.14 10.57 10.63
CA PRO A 70 -7.27 11.47 10.48
C PRO A 70 -8.39 10.87 9.62
N GLN A 71 -8.06 10.19 8.52
CA GLN A 71 -9.01 9.53 7.63
C GLN A 71 -9.06 8.01 7.86
N ARG A 72 -10.26 7.43 7.72
CA ARG A 72 -10.48 5.97 7.77
C ARG A 72 -10.18 5.25 6.45
N PHE A 73 -9.77 5.99 5.43
CA PHE A 73 -9.42 5.48 4.11
C PHE A 73 -8.15 6.14 3.60
N GLY A 74 -7.25 5.35 3.04
CA GLY A 74 -6.04 5.79 2.38
C GLY A 74 -5.76 4.99 1.11
N MET A 75 -4.61 5.22 0.50
CA MET A 75 -4.14 4.52 -0.68
C MET A 75 -2.84 3.76 -0.39
N GLY A 76 -2.82 2.44 -0.66
CA GLY A 76 -1.61 1.62 -0.63
C GLY A 76 -0.77 1.80 -1.90
N GLY A 77 0.55 1.94 -1.71
CA GLY A 77 1.51 2.26 -2.77
C GLY A 77 2.12 1.07 -3.51
N THR A 78 1.72 -0.18 -3.24
CA THR A 78 2.27 -1.36 -3.93
C THR A 78 2.04 -1.30 -5.44
N GLN A 79 0.88 -0.82 -5.88
CA GLN A 79 0.52 -0.76 -7.29
C GLN A 79 1.35 0.28 -8.06
N ILE A 80 1.64 1.42 -7.44
CA ILE A 80 2.55 2.42 -8.00
C ILE A 80 4.04 2.03 -7.85
N GLY A 81 4.35 0.95 -7.14
CA GLY A 81 5.64 0.27 -7.10
C GLY A 81 5.77 -0.87 -8.12
N ASN A 82 4.80 -1.03 -9.02
CA ASN A 82 4.79 -2.07 -10.06
C ASN A 82 4.66 -3.50 -9.54
N ILE A 83 3.84 -3.73 -8.51
CA ILE A 83 3.53 -5.10 -8.07
C ILE A 83 2.79 -5.85 -9.19
N PHE A 84 3.25 -7.05 -9.53
CA PHE A 84 2.73 -8.01 -10.53
C PHE A 84 2.68 -7.54 -11.98
N ALA A 85 2.61 -6.26 -12.26
CA ALA A 85 2.69 -5.70 -13.62
C ALA A 85 3.15 -4.23 -13.58
N PRO A 86 3.92 -3.79 -14.58
CA PRO A 86 4.38 -2.40 -14.62
C PRO A 86 3.24 -1.45 -15.00
N ILE A 87 3.35 -0.22 -14.50
CA ILE A 87 2.65 0.96 -15.01
C ILE A 87 3.69 2.06 -15.28
N SER A 88 3.37 2.99 -16.17
CA SER A 88 4.26 4.12 -16.43
C SER A 88 4.23 5.14 -15.28
N ASP A 89 5.22 6.04 -15.23
CA ASP A 89 5.26 7.15 -14.27
C ASP A 89 4.06 8.10 -14.48
N GLU A 90 3.68 8.32 -15.74
CA GLU A 90 2.49 9.09 -16.09
C GLU A 90 1.21 8.45 -15.50
N GLN A 91 1.04 7.15 -15.73
CA GLN A 91 -0.12 6.41 -15.17
C GLN A 91 -0.14 6.45 -13.64
N ALA A 92 1.00 6.32 -12.98
CA ALA A 92 1.11 6.44 -11.53
C ALA A 92 0.71 7.85 -11.06
N GLY A 93 1.15 8.90 -11.78
CA GLY A 93 0.76 10.28 -11.52
C GLY A 93 -0.75 10.51 -11.66
N LEU A 94 -1.38 9.96 -12.71
CA LEU A 94 -2.84 10.04 -12.90
C LEU A 94 -3.62 9.33 -11.78
N VAL A 95 -3.13 8.19 -11.29
CA VAL A 95 -3.74 7.48 -10.15
C VAL A 95 -3.65 8.31 -8.87
N LEU A 96 -2.47 8.88 -8.58
CA LEU A 96 -2.26 9.72 -7.39
C LEU A 96 -3.09 11.01 -7.46
N GLN A 97 -3.18 11.64 -8.65
CA GLN A 97 -4.03 12.81 -8.84
C GLN A 97 -5.51 12.48 -8.62
N ALA A 98 -6.00 11.37 -9.19
CA ALA A 98 -7.38 10.94 -8.99
C ALA A 98 -7.68 10.60 -7.51
N ALA A 99 -6.71 10.04 -6.77
CA ALA A 99 -6.83 9.81 -5.33
C ALA A 99 -6.96 11.14 -4.57
N TRP A 100 -6.11 12.11 -4.89
CA TRP A 100 -6.13 13.43 -4.27
C TRP A 100 -7.46 14.17 -4.52
N ASP A 101 -7.92 14.18 -5.78
CA ASP A 101 -9.16 14.83 -6.20
C ASP A 101 -10.39 14.16 -5.59
N ALA A 102 -10.32 12.85 -5.34
CA ALA A 102 -11.35 12.10 -4.64
C ALA A 102 -11.33 12.29 -3.11
N GLY A 103 -10.40 13.10 -2.58
CA GLY A 103 -10.29 13.44 -1.15
C GLY A 103 -9.37 12.54 -0.33
N VAL A 104 -8.60 11.63 -0.93
CA VAL A 104 -7.62 10.79 -0.21
C VAL A 104 -6.46 11.64 0.29
N ARG A 105 -6.13 11.51 1.58
CA ARG A 105 -5.05 12.24 2.25
C ARG A 105 -4.16 11.35 3.11
N LEU A 106 -4.31 10.03 3.03
CA LEU A 106 -3.45 9.03 3.67
C LEU A 106 -2.82 8.16 2.59
N TYR A 107 -1.49 8.11 2.54
CA TYR A 107 -0.71 7.36 1.55
C TYR A 107 0.30 6.46 2.26
N ASP A 108 0.31 5.16 1.89
CA ASP A 108 1.28 4.19 2.39
C ASP A 108 2.25 3.79 1.29
N THR A 109 3.54 3.77 1.60
CA THR A 109 4.61 3.32 0.71
C THR A 109 5.65 2.49 1.46
N SER A 110 6.74 2.12 0.77
CA SER A 110 7.85 1.36 1.35
C SER A 110 9.08 1.42 0.45
N PRO A 111 10.29 1.37 1.01
CA PRO A 111 11.51 1.10 0.24
C PRO A 111 11.42 -0.18 -0.59
N PHE A 112 10.74 -1.21 -0.09
CA PHE A 112 10.57 -2.47 -0.81
C PHE A 112 9.65 -2.37 -2.03
N TYR A 113 8.73 -1.40 -2.08
CA TYR A 113 7.76 -1.30 -3.17
C TYR A 113 8.42 -0.81 -4.46
N GLY A 114 8.79 -1.79 -5.32
CA GLY A 114 9.55 -1.56 -6.54
C GLY A 114 10.97 -1.04 -6.27
N PHE A 115 11.53 -1.35 -5.09
CA PHE A 115 12.87 -0.92 -4.65
C PHE A 115 13.05 0.60 -4.67
N GLY A 116 12.10 1.31 -4.05
CA GLY A 116 12.07 2.77 -3.97
C GLY A 116 11.24 3.46 -5.04
N LEU A 117 10.77 2.74 -6.07
CA LEU A 117 9.97 3.32 -7.16
C LEU A 117 8.67 3.95 -6.64
N SER A 118 7.97 3.28 -5.71
CA SER A 118 6.74 3.80 -5.11
C SER A 118 7.00 5.09 -4.33
N GLU A 119 8.07 5.15 -3.54
CA GLU A 119 8.44 6.36 -2.79
C GLU A 119 8.79 7.51 -3.74
N TYR A 120 9.57 7.25 -4.79
CA TYR A 120 9.89 8.26 -5.79
C TYR A 120 8.65 8.84 -6.46
N ARG A 121 7.72 7.98 -6.92
CA ARG A 121 6.48 8.42 -7.59
C ARG A 121 5.56 9.20 -6.65
N LEU A 122 5.42 8.72 -5.41
CA LEU A 122 4.62 9.39 -4.39
C LEU A 122 5.22 10.75 -4.02
N GLY A 123 6.54 10.80 -3.78
CA GLY A 123 7.23 12.03 -3.42
C GLY A 123 7.16 13.09 -4.52
N ARG A 124 7.38 12.70 -5.78
CA ARG A 124 7.21 13.59 -6.93
C ARG A 124 5.80 14.19 -7.00
N PHE A 125 4.77 13.39 -6.69
CA PHE A 125 3.38 13.85 -6.68
C PHE A 125 3.08 14.80 -5.51
N LEU A 126 3.61 14.50 -4.32
CA LEU A 126 3.34 15.28 -3.11
C LEU A 126 4.20 16.54 -2.97
N HIS A 127 5.24 16.70 -3.79
CA HIS A 127 6.21 17.80 -3.69
C HIS A 127 5.56 19.18 -3.64
N ASP A 128 4.52 19.39 -4.46
CA ASP A 128 3.80 20.68 -4.54
C ASP A 128 2.58 20.77 -3.61
N LYS A 129 2.37 19.78 -2.73
CA LYS A 129 1.24 19.76 -1.80
C LYS A 129 1.69 20.30 -0.43
N ASN A 130 0.78 20.98 0.27
CA ASN A 130 1.07 21.37 1.64
C ASN A 130 1.22 20.12 2.53
N PRO A 131 2.37 19.93 3.21
CA PRO A 131 2.59 18.76 4.06
C PRO A 131 1.54 18.57 5.18
N ASP A 132 0.86 19.63 5.60
CA ASP A 132 -0.17 19.54 6.63
C ASP A 132 -1.50 18.95 6.12
N ASP A 133 -1.68 18.86 4.82
CA ASP A 133 -2.90 18.34 4.20
C ASP A 133 -2.91 16.83 4.04
N TYR A 134 -1.80 16.11 4.32
CA TYR A 134 -1.72 14.67 4.12
C TYR A 134 -0.90 13.94 5.20
N VAL A 135 -1.06 12.64 5.24
CA VAL A 135 -0.28 11.69 6.06
C VAL A 135 0.44 10.72 5.14
N VAL A 136 1.74 10.54 5.36
CA VAL A 136 2.56 9.54 4.66
C VAL A 136 3.07 8.50 5.64
N SER A 137 2.89 7.22 5.30
CA SER A 137 3.59 6.12 5.96
C SER A 137 4.60 5.47 5.04
N THR A 138 5.75 5.09 5.60
CA THR A 138 6.75 4.24 4.94
C THR A 138 7.26 3.17 5.92
N LYS A 139 8.28 2.41 5.51
CA LYS A 139 8.71 1.24 6.26
C LYS A 139 10.23 1.19 6.41
N VAL A 140 10.70 0.48 7.46
CA VAL A 140 12.11 0.18 7.73
C VAL A 140 12.33 -1.32 7.82
N GLY A 141 13.57 -1.76 7.88
CA GLY A 141 13.94 -3.17 7.93
C GLY A 141 14.62 -3.65 6.64
N ARG A 142 14.38 -2.98 5.51
CA ARG A 142 15.15 -3.17 4.26
C ARG A 142 15.86 -1.87 3.90
N VAL A 143 17.18 -1.90 3.92
CA VAL A 143 18.04 -0.79 3.49
C VAL A 143 18.42 -1.01 2.03
N LEU A 144 18.10 -0.05 1.17
CA LEU A 144 18.41 -0.14 -0.27
C LEU A 144 19.87 0.17 -0.54
N THR A 145 20.44 -0.53 -1.52
CA THR A 145 21.78 -0.31 -2.07
C THR A 145 21.74 -0.34 -3.58
N ALA A 146 22.67 0.35 -4.24
CA ALA A 146 22.74 0.37 -5.71
C ALA A 146 22.95 -1.04 -6.26
N ALA A 147 22.21 -1.42 -7.31
CA ALA A 147 22.33 -2.73 -7.95
C ALA A 147 23.52 -2.83 -8.93
N GLY A 148 24.21 -1.71 -9.23
CA GLY A 148 25.35 -1.69 -10.13
C GLY A 148 25.00 -1.77 -11.63
N GLY A 149 23.72 -1.78 -12.00
CA GLY A 149 23.24 -1.85 -13.38
C GLY A 149 21.72 -1.88 -13.50
N PRO A 150 21.18 -2.01 -14.73
CA PRO A 150 19.75 -2.18 -14.94
C PRO A 150 19.22 -3.38 -14.17
N ARG A 151 18.03 -3.24 -13.59
CA ARG A 151 17.43 -4.31 -12.82
C ARG A 151 16.39 -5.05 -13.63
N ALA A 152 16.51 -6.38 -13.63
CA ALA A 152 15.47 -7.29 -14.09
C ALA A 152 14.27 -7.32 -13.12
N ASP A 153 13.18 -7.87 -13.56
CA ASP A 153 12.05 -8.22 -12.69
C ASP A 153 12.54 -9.04 -11.49
N HIS A 154 11.99 -8.76 -10.31
CA HIS A 154 12.36 -9.46 -9.10
C HIS A 154 11.10 -9.89 -8.34
N ALA A 155 10.90 -11.20 -8.23
CA ALA A 155 9.73 -11.78 -7.59
C ALA A 155 8.42 -11.13 -8.09
N ILE A 156 7.71 -10.45 -7.19
CA ILE A 156 6.44 -9.77 -7.49
C ILE A 156 6.61 -8.38 -8.13
N TRP A 157 7.83 -7.80 -8.10
CA TRP A 157 8.10 -6.45 -8.62
C TRP A 157 8.51 -6.48 -10.09
N LYS A 158 7.81 -5.70 -10.93
CA LYS A 158 8.04 -5.61 -12.38
C LYS A 158 8.67 -4.28 -12.73
N SER A 159 9.76 -4.32 -13.51
CA SER A 159 10.55 -3.13 -13.87
C SER A 159 10.82 -2.24 -12.63
N PRO A 160 11.43 -2.76 -11.56
CA PRO A 160 11.70 -2.00 -10.35
C PRO A 160 12.84 -0.98 -10.56
N ALA A 161 13.01 -0.05 -9.65
CA ALA A 161 14.16 0.85 -9.65
C ALA A 161 15.50 0.08 -9.48
N PRO A 162 16.66 0.64 -9.93
CA PRO A 162 17.94 -0.08 -10.01
C PRO A 162 18.64 -0.21 -8.64
N PHE A 163 17.91 -0.73 -7.66
CA PHE A 163 18.40 -0.99 -6.32
C PHE A 163 18.23 -2.47 -5.95
N THR A 164 18.96 -2.91 -4.95
CA THR A 164 18.77 -4.13 -4.19
C THR A 164 18.60 -3.77 -2.72
N TYR A 165 18.45 -4.74 -1.82
CA TYR A 165 18.31 -4.48 -0.41
C TYR A 165 19.07 -5.49 0.44
N ARG A 166 19.33 -5.12 1.68
CA ARG A 166 19.67 -6.00 2.77
C ARG A 166 18.73 -5.78 3.94
N TYR A 167 18.50 -6.82 4.71
CA TYR A 167 17.74 -6.66 5.95
C TYR A 167 18.61 -5.99 7.02
N ASP A 168 18.04 -5.02 7.72
CA ASP A 168 18.72 -4.32 8.81
C ASP A 168 17.70 -3.77 9.81
N TYR A 169 17.47 -4.52 10.89
CA TYR A 169 16.57 -4.14 11.98
C TYR A 169 17.32 -3.51 13.17
N THR A 170 18.59 -3.14 13.01
CA THR A 170 19.34 -2.39 14.02
C THR A 170 18.83 -0.95 14.14
N ALA A 171 19.19 -0.26 15.22
CA ALA A 171 18.90 1.16 15.39
C ALA A 171 19.47 2.01 14.24
N ALA A 172 20.74 1.76 13.87
CA ALA A 172 21.40 2.47 12.77
C ALA A 172 20.71 2.18 11.42
N GLY A 173 20.31 0.92 11.16
CA GLY A 173 19.59 0.54 9.97
C GLY A 173 18.22 1.20 9.86
N ALA A 174 17.48 1.29 10.97
CA ALA A 174 16.17 1.96 11.02
C ALA A 174 16.30 3.46 10.72
N ARG A 175 17.20 4.18 11.40
CA ARG A 175 17.45 5.62 11.17
C ARG A 175 17.88 5.86 9.73
N ARG A 176 18.85 5.12 9.24
CA ARG A 176 19.34 5.20 7.86
C ARG A 176 18.19 5.00 6.85
N SER A 177 17.33 4.00 7.07
CA SER A 177 16.21 3.72 6.18
C SER A 177 15.20 4.89 6.14
N VAL A 178 14.91 5.54 7.28
CA VAL A 178 14.04 6.73 7.32
C VAL A 178 14.66 7.90 6.57
N GLU A 179 15.95 8.18 6.81
CA GLU A 179 16.67 9.28 6.14
C GLU A 179 16.76 9.06 4.63
N ASP A 180 17.04 7.83 4.19
CA ASP A 180 17.05 7.47 2.77
C ASP A 180 15.64 7.57 2.14
N SER A 181 14.58 7.23 2.89
CA SER A 181 13.18 7.40 2.44
C SER A 181 12.82 8.87 2.29
N LEU A 182 13.21 9.73 3.22
CA LEU A 182 13.02 11.19 3.09
C LEU A 182 13.68 11.74 1.82
N GLN A 183 14.89 11.25 1.48
CA GLN A 183 15.59 11.66 0.26
C GLN A 183 14.88 11.16 -1.00
N ARG A 184 14.39 9.89 -1.04
CA ARG A 184 13.66 9.36 -2.19
C ARG A 184 12.29 10.02 -2.37
N LEU A 185 11.61 10.32 -1.28
CA LEU A 185 10.34 11.05 -1.27
C LEU A 185 10.52 12.54 -1.58
N GLY A 186 11.67 13.14 -1.24
CA GLY A 186 11.86 14.60 -1.33
C GLY A 186 10.89 15.37 -0.44
N LEU A 187 10.44 14.79 0.66
CA LEU A 187 9.49 15.38 1.59
C LEU A 187 10.16 15.82 2.90
N PRO A 188 9.61 16.82 3.60
CA PRO A 188 10.20 17.33 4.83
C PRO A 188 10.00 16.42 6.03
N ARG A 189 9.02 15.48 5.98
CA ARG A 189 8.69 14.55 7.07
C ARG A 189 8.02 13.27 6.58
N ILE A 190 8.05 12.27 7.41
CA ILE A 190 7.24 11.04 7.33
C ILE A 190 6.41 10.98 8.60
N ASP A 191 5.10 10.70 8.49
CA ASP A 191 4.22 10.71 9.66
C ASP A 191 4.27 9.37 10.40
N ILE A 192 4.27 8.24 9.68
CA ILE A 192 4.20 6.90 10.29
C ILE A 192 5.32 6.02 9.70
N VAL A 193 6.03 5.29 10.56
CA VAL A 193 7.06 4.35 10.13
C VAL A 193 6.75 2.95 10.67
N PHE A 194 6.72 1.96 9.77
CA PHE A 194 6.47 0.57 10.13
C PHE A 194 7.74 -0.29 10.01
N ILE A 195 8.01 -1.15 10.98
CA ILE A 195 8.98 -2.24 10.86
C ILE A 195 8.36 -3.29 9.93
N HIS A 196 9.01 -3.51 8.76
CA HIS A 196 8.43 -4.24 7.63
C HIS A 196 8.78 -5.72 7.68
N ASP A 197 7.76 -6.55 7.42
CA ASP A 197 7.88 -8.01 7.22
C ASP A 197 8.71 -8.73 8.26
N LEU A 198 8.66 -8.27 9.50
CA LEU A 198 9.23 -8.96 10.64
C LEU A 198 8.24 -10.03 11.12
N SER A 199 8.13 -11.11 10.37
CA SER A 199 7.10 -12.13 10.57
C SER A 199 7.50 -13.49 9.98
N PRO A 200 6.88 -14.60 10.43
CA PRO A 200 7.23 -15.98 10.03
C PRO A 200 7.11 -16.25 8.52
N ASP A 201 6.24 -15.55 7.83
CA ASP A 201 6.04 -15.69 6.39
C ASP A 201 7.19 -15.09 5.56
N ASN A 202 8.06 -14.28 6.17
CA ASN A 202 9.27 -13.78 5.55
C ASN A 202 10.41 -14.78 5.71
N THR A 203 10.50 -15.73 4.78
CA THR A 203 11.49 -16.80 4.79
C THR A 203 12.91 -16.36 4.40
N GLU A 204 13.10 -15.09 3.99
CA GLU A 204 14.39 -14.53 3.63
C GLU A 204 15.19 -14.04 4.85
N LEU A 205 14.60 -14.02 6.05
CA LEU A 205 15.27 -13.57 7.26
C LEU A 205 16.30 -14.59 7.73
N GLU A 206 17.56 -14.19 7.72
CA GLU A 206 18.66 -15.02 8.22
C GLU A 206 18.43 -15.34 9.71
N GLY A 207 18.50 -16.62 10.07
CA GLY A 207 18.20 -17.09 11.43
C GLY A 207 16.71 -17.06 11.81
N GLY A 208 15.83 -16.71 10.86
CA GLY A 208 14.38 -16.66 11.07
C GLY A 208 13.90 -15.35 11.69
N TRP A 209 12.57 -15.21 11.76
CA TRP A 209 11.93 -13.98 12.23
C TRP A 209 12.16 -13.72 13.73
N GLU A 210 12.31 -14.76 14.56
CA GLU A 210 12.59 -14.62 16.00
C GLU A 210 13.96 -13.99 16.24
N ALA A 211 14.98 -14.40 15.49
CA ALA A 211 16.33 -13.81 15.57
C ALA A 211 16.29 -12.34 15.15
N ALA A 212 15.63 -12.05 14.04
CA ALA A 212 15.41 -10.67 13.57
C ALA A 212 14.62 -9.82 14.59
N TYR A 213 13.63 -10.43 15.28
CA TYR A 213 12.88 -9.76 16.35
C TYR A 213 13.78 -9.36 17.51
N GLN A 214 14.73 -10.22 17.95
CA GLN A 214 15.66 -9.87 19.03
C GLN A 214 16.53 -8.66 18.64
N ILE A 215 16.92 -8.54 17.38
CA ILE A 215 17.64 -7.36 16.88
C ILE A 215 16.71 -6.13 16.89
N ALA A 216 15.50 -6.27 16.35
CA ALA A 216 14.54 -5.16 16.24
C ALA A 216 14.11 -4.60 17.60
N ARG A 217 13.91 -5.47 18.63
CA ARG A 217 13.43 -5.03 19.95
C ARG A 217 14.39 -4.12 20.69
N THR A 218 15.69 -4.29 20.49
CA THR A 218 16.76 -3.47 21.09
C THR A 218 17.33 -2.45 20.10
N GLY A 219 16.94 -2.53 18.84
CA GLY A 219 17.39 -1.68 17.73
C GLY A 219 16.25 -0.82 17.16
N ALA A 220 15.63 -1.30 16.08
CA ALA A 220 14.64 -0.52 15.33
C ALA A 220 13.47 0.00 16.19
N MET A 221 12.92 -0.81 17.13
CA MET A 221 11.81 -0.36 17.98
C MET A 221 12.22 0.81 18.86
N VAL A 222 13.37 0.72 19.52
CA VAL A 222 13.89 1.78 20.40
C VAL A 222 14.22 3.03 19.59
N GLU A 223 14.81 2.87 18.42
CA GLU A 223 15.18 4.00 17.57
C GLU A 223 13.94 4.72 17.02
N LEU A 224 12.89 3.99 16.64
CA LEU A 224 11.65 4.61 16.17
C LEU A 224 10.89 5.33 17.31
N GLU A 225 10.91 4.80 18.56
CA GLU A 225 10.43 5.56 19.71
C GLU A 225 11.19 6.88 19.88
N LYS A 226 12.51 6.82 19.82
CA LYS A 226 13.36 8.01 19.92
C LYS A 226 13.06 9.02 18.81
N MET A 227 12.92 8.56 17.54
CA MET A 227 12.54 9.43 16.42
C MET A 227 11.18 10.09 16.63
N ARG A 228 10.21 9.36 17.20
CA ARG A 228 8.91 9.94 17.57
C ARG A 228 9.05 11.00 18.64
N ASP A 229 9.81 10.73 19.68
CA ASP A 229 10.06 11.67 20.79
C ASP A 229 10.86 12.91 20.33
N GLU A 230 11.74 12.75 19.33
CA GLU A 230 12.42 13.85 18.62
C GLU A 230 11.49 14.66 17.70
N GLY A 231 10.28 14.16 17.41
CA GLY A 231 9.32 14.78 16.49
C GLY A 231 9.63 14.56 15.00
N LEU A 232 10.56 13.66 14.67
CA LEU A 232 10.89 13.31 13.28
C LEU A 232 9.79 12.48 12.61
N ILE A 233 9.07 11.68 13.41
CA ILE A 233 7.88 10.94 13.01
C ILE A 233 6.78 11.15 14.05
N LYS A 234 5.52 10.88 13.67
CA LYS A 234 4.38 11.01 14.61
C LYS A 234 4.03 9.68 15.29
N ALA A 235 4.28 8.56 14.61
CA ALA A 235 3.92 7.25 15.11
C ALA A 235 4.81 6.16 14.47
N TRP A 236 4.95 5.04 15.17
CA TRP A 236 5.63 3.87 14.66
C TRP A 236 4.85 2.58 14.97
N GLY A 237 5.22 1.50 14.30
CA GLY A 237 4.70 0.16 14.58
C GLY A 237 5.24 -0.90 13.63
N PHE A 238 4.45 -1.94 13.41
CA PHE A 238 4.79 -3.06 12.52
C PHE A 238 3.94 -3.03 11.26
N GLY A 239 4.54 -3.33 10.10
CA GLY A 239 3.87 -3.58 8.83
C GLY A 239 4.08 -5.05 8.43
N VAL A 240 3.10 -5.92 8.72
CA VAL A 240 3.26 -7.38 8.65
C VAL A 240 2.05 -8.07 8.04
N ASN A 241 2.29 -9.26 7.44
CA ASN A 241 1.24 -10.13 6.91
C ASN A 241 0.74 -11.13 7.95
N THR A 242 1.52 -11.42 9.00
CA THR A 242 1.10 -12.25 10.13
C THR A 242 1.38 -11.53 11.45
N PRO A 243 0.54 -11.69 12.50
CA PRO A 243 0.61 -10.84 13.68
C PRO A 243 1.65 -11.29 14.73
N ASN A 244 2.50 -12.29 14.45
CA ASN A 244 3.37 -12.91 15.44
C ASN A 244 4.26 -11.90 16.19
N ALA A 245 5.00 -11.05 15.46
CA ALA A 245 5.85 -10.03 16.07
C ALA A 245 5.05 -8.99 16.86
N VAL A 246 3.87 -8.62 16.35
CA VAL A 246 2.94 -7.71 17.03
C VAL A 246 2.48 -8.30 18.35
N ILE A 247 1.98 -9.54 18.37
CA ILE A 247 1.53 -10.22 19.59
C ILE A 247 2.69 -10.39 20.59
N GLN A 248 3.88 -10.72 20.07
CA GLN A 248 5.07 -10.83 20.92
C GLN A 248 5.40 -9.50 21.61
N ALA A 249 5.34 -8.37 20.91
CA ALA A 249 5.54 -7.05 21.50
C ALA A 249 4.46 -6.69 22.52
N MET A 250 3.18 -7.07 22.27
CA MET A 250 2.09 -6.82 23.22
C MET A 250 2.22 -7.61 24.52
N THR A 251 2.77 -8.83 24.47
CA THR A 251 2.89 -9.74 25.62
C THR A 251 4.18 -9.58 26.42
N ARG A 252 5.20 -8.95 25.83
CA ARG A 252 6.47 -8.63 26.49
C ARG A 252 6.47 -7.17 26.96
N ASN A 253 7.44 -6.81 27.78
CA ASN A 253 7.68 -5.41 28.13
C ASN A 253 8.63 -4.75 27.12
N ASP A 254 8.31 -4.92 25.82
CA ASP A 254 9.02 -4.31 24.71
C ASP A 254 8.39 -2.94 24.37
N PRO A 255 9.07 -2.08 23.60
CA PRO A 255 8.50 -0.84 23.13
C PRO A 255 7.12 -1.05 22.47
N THR A 256 6.13 -0.26 22.89
CA THR A 256 4.74 -0.46 22.45
C THR A 256 4.47 0.34 21.18
N PRO A 257 4.10 -0.29 20.05
CA PRO A 257 3.76 0.41 18.83
C PRO A 257 2.51 1.29 18.99
N ASP A 258 2.51 2.44 18.31
CA ASP A 258 1.39 3.37 18.33
C ASP A 258 0.26 2.92 17.40
N ILE A 259 0.64 2.35 16.25
CA ILE A 259 -0.25 1.88 15.19
C ILE A 259 0.42 0.72 14.45
N VAL A 260 -0.35 -0.27 14.00
CA VAL A 260 0.18 -1.39 13.19
C VAL A 260 -0.52 -1.47 11.85
N LEU A 261 0.21 -1.85 10.80
CA LEU A 261 -0.34 -2.18 9.50
C LEU A 261 -0.41 -3.70 9.40
N LEU A 262 -1.63 -4.23 9.39
CA LEU A 262 -1.90 -5.65 9.23
C LEU A 262 -2.41 -5.91 7.81
N ALA A 263 -1.60 -6.54 6.99
CA ALA A 263 -2.01 -7.04 5.70
C ALA A 263 -2.50 -8.49 5.83
N CYS A 264 -3.44 -8.88 4.99
CA CYS A 264 -3.93 -10.27 4.91
C CYS A 264 -4.62 -10.84 6.16
N GLN A 265 -4.93 -10.03 7.16
CA GLN A 265 -5.41 -10.48 8.47
C GLN A 265 -6.85 -10.10 8.80
N TYR A 266 -7.40 -9.09 8.10
CA TYR A 266 -8.77 -8.64 8.37
C TYR A 266 -9.49 -8.24 7.09
N SER A 267 -10.31 -9.14 6.58
CA SER A 267 -11.12 -8.97 5.37
C SER A 267 -12.47 -9.65 5.54
N LEU A 268 -13.36 -9.45 4.59
CA LEU A 268 -14.67 -10.12 4.56
C LEU A 268 -14.53 -11.65 4.51
N LEU A 269 -13.45 -12.19 3.92
CA LEU A 269 -13.18 -13.62 3.84
C LEU A 269 -12.43 -14.17 5.06
N ASP A 270 -11.49 -13.40 5.59
CA ASP A 270 -10.63 -13.84 6.68
C ASP A 270 -10.51 -12.73 7.73
N HIS A 271 -11.05 -12.96 8.92
CA HIS A 271 -11.07 -12.00 10.02
C HIS A 271 -11.07 -12.66 11.41
N GLY A 272 -11.28 -13.97 11.47
CA GLY A 272 -11.53 -14.65 12.73
C GLY A 272 -10.36 -14.58 13.71
N ASN A 273 -9.12 -14.74 13.24
CA ASN A 273 -7.94 -14.65 14.09
C ASN A 273 -7.70 -13.20 14.56
N ALA A 274 -7.78 -12.23 13.66
CA ALA A 274 -7.61 -10.83 14.03
C ALA A 274 -8.67 -10.40 15.07
N LEU A 275 -9.93 -10.78 14.84
CA LEU A 275 -11.04 -10.42 15.70
C LEU A 275 -10.91 -11.00 17.12
N ARG A 276 -10.52 -12.29 17.25
CA ARG A 276 -10.49 -12.97 18.56
C ARG A 276 -9.18 -12.84 19.32
N ASN A 277 -8.06 -12.65 18.62
CA ASN A 277 -6.73 -12.66 19.23
C ASN A 277 -5.99 -11.34 19.08
N THR A 278 -5.84 -10.83 17.84
CA THR A 278 -4.95 -9.70 17.58
C THR A 278 -5.54 -8.38 18.06
N PHE A 279 -6.78 -8.08 17.71
CA PHE A 279 -7.42 -6.81 18.10
C PHE A 279 -7.61 -6.63 19.60
N PRO A 280 -8.01 -7.65 20.38
CA PRO A 280 -8.03 -7.53 21.84
C PRO A 280 -6.65 -7.22 22.45
N ALA A 281 -5.59 -7.85 21.96
CA ALA A 281 -4.23 -7.58 22.42
C ALA A 281 -3.80 -6.13 22.11
N LEU A 282 -4.06 -5.64 20.90
CA LEU A 282 -3.78 -4.26 20.50
C LEU A 282 -4.59 -3.24 21.30
N LYS A 283 -5.88 -3.52 21.50
CA LYS A 283 -6.77 -2.67 22.30
C LYS A 283 -6.27 -2.47 23.71
N SER A 284 -5.71 -3.51 24.34
CA SER A 284 -5.20 -3.44 25.72
C SER A 284 -4.05 -2.46 25.91
N LYS A 285 -3.35 -2.12 24.82
CA LYS A 285 -2.20 -1.19 24.79
C LYS A 285 -2.51 0.14 24.09
N GLY A 286 -3.74 0.32 23.59
CA GLY A 286 -4.14 1.51 22.86
C GLY A 286 -3.52 1.62 21.46
N THR A 287 -3.08 0.51 20.86
CA THR A 287 -2.49 0.46 19.52
C THR A 287 -3.58 0.35 18.46
N SER A 288 -3.64 1.28 17.50
CA SER A 288 -4.60 1.23 16.41
C SER A 288 -4.11 0.39 15.22
N VAL A 289 -5.00 0.16 14.24
CA VAL A 289 -4.71 -0.70 13.09
C VAL A 289 -4.97 0.02 11.76
N VAL A 290 -4.04 -0.10 10.82
CA VAL A 290 -4.28 0.10 9.39
C VAL A 290 -4.44 -1.28 8.74
N VAL A 291 -5.53 -1.49 7.99
CA VAL A 291 -5.75 -2.75 7.28
C VAL A 291 -5.22 -2.63 5.86
N GLY A 292 -4.19 -3.43 5.56
CA GLY A 292 -3.72 -3.69 4.19
C GLY A 292 -4.49 -4.84 3.55
N THR A 293 -4.50 -4.88 2.21
CA THR A 293 -5.17 -5.97 1.44
C THR A 293 -6.64 -6.25 1.81
N PRO A 294 -7.51 -5.24 2.01
CA PRO A 294 -8.90 -5.46 2.42
C PRO A 294 -9.71 -6.26 1.40
N LEU A 295 -9.23 -6.37 0.16
CA LEU A 295 -9.83 -7.11 -0.97
C LEU A 295 -9.14 -8.46 -1.24
N ASN A 296 -8.29 -8.96 -0.33
CA ASN A 296 -7.48 -10.17 -0.52
C ASN A 296 -6.74 -10.17 -1.87
N ASP A 297 -5.98 -9.10 -2.16
CA ASP A 297 -5.27 -8.86 -3.43
C ASP A 297 -6.18 -8.90 -4.68
N GLY A 298 -7.43 -8.49 -4.51
CA GLY A 298 -8.44 -8.45 -5.57
C GLY A 298 -9.24 -9.74 -5.73
N PHE A 299 -9.01 -10.77 -4.92
CA PHE A 299 -9.79 -12.01 -4.96
C PHE A 299 -11.29 -11.74 -4.73
N LEU A 300 -11.65 -10.88 -3.79
CA LEU A 300 -13.03 -10.43 -3.57
C LEU A 300 -13.61 -9.67 -4.77
N GLY A 301 -12.77 -9.02 -5.58
CA GLY A 301 -13.14 -8.38 -6.84
C GLY A 301 -13.10 -9.31 -8.06
N GLY A 302 -13.02 -10.63 -7.88
CA GLY A 302 -13.06 -11.62 -8.97
C GLY A 302 -11.70 -11.95 -9.60
N ARG A 303 -10.58 -11.45 -9.06
CA ARG A 303 -9.23 -11.83 -9.50
C ARG A 303 -8.85 -13.21 -8.95
N SER A 304 -7.80 -13.80 -9.53
CA SER A 304 -7.31 -15.14 -9.16
C SER A 304 -6.33 -15.16 -7.97
N ARG A 305 -5.81 -14.01 -7.56
CA ARG A 305 -4.87 -13.94 -6.45
C ARG A 305 -5.58 -13.79 -5.11
N TYR A 306 -5.06 -14.51 -4.13
CA TYR A 306 -5.43 -14.39 -2.73
C TYR A 306 -4.18 -14.03 -1.90
N ASN A 307 -4.19 -12.87 -1.24
CA ASN A 307 -3.10 -12.44 -0.35
C ASN A 307 -1.70 -12.63 -0.95
N PHE A 308 -1.48 -12.06 -2.15
CA PHE A 308 -0.23 -12.09 -2.94
C PHE A 308 0.13 -13.44 -3.57
N SER A 309 -0.60 -14.53 -3.30
CA SER A 309 -0.38 -15.85 -3.89
C SER A 309 -1.42 -16.23 -4.94
N LEU A 310 -1.08 -17.15 -5.81
CA LEU A 310 -2.02 -17.87 -6.68
C LEU A 310 -2.59 -19.11 -5.98
N ASP A 311 -2.00 -19.55 -4.86
CA ASP A 311 -2.50 -20.65 -4.05
C ASP A 311 -3.67 -20.16 -3.21
N LEU A 312 -4.82 -20.79 -3.42
CA LEU A 312 -6.05 -20.42 -2.74
C LEU A 312 -6.26 -21.29 -1.49
N PRO A 313 -6.60 -20.70 -0.35
CA PRO A 313 -7.01 -21.46 0.82
C PRO A 313 -8.22 -22.36 0.51
N ALA A 314 -8.25 -23.54 1.12
CA ALA A 314 -9.38 -24.44 1.01
C ALA A 314 -10.70 -23.73 1.38
N GLY A 315 -11.74 -23.89 0.56
CA GLY A 315 -13.04 -23.28 0.77
C GLY A 315 -13.14 -21.77 0.45
N ALA A 316 -12.05 -21.11 0.04
CA ALA A 316 -12.08 -19.64 -0.25
C ALA A 316 -12.99 -19.31 -1.44
N VAL A 317 -12.98 -20.16 -2.49
CA VAL A 317 -13.83 -19.98 -3.68
C VAL A 317 -15.31 -20.13 -3.32
N GLU A 318 -15.64 -21.17 -2.59
CA GLU A 318 -17.01 -21.46 -2.13
C GLU A 318 -17.52 -20.38 -1.20
N LYS A 319 -16.70 -19.96 -0.23
CA LYS A 319 -17.07 -18.86 0.69
C LYS A 319 -17.33 -17.59 -0.08
N ARG A 320 -16.45 -17.20 -1.03
CA ARG A 320 -16.66 -16.04 -1.90
C ARG A 320 -17.97 -16.15 -2.68
N ALA A 321 -18.24 -17.32 -3.32
CA ALA A 321 -19.46 -17.54 -4.09
C ALA A 321 -20.71 -17.38 -3.23
N ARG A 322 -20.72 -17.90 -2.01
CA ARG A 322 -21.82 -17.77 -1.06
C ARG A 322 -22.03 -16.30 -0.65
N ILE A 323 -20.97 -15.55 -0.36
CA ILE A 323 -21.06 -14.12 -0.06
C ILE A 323 -21.61 -13.35 -1.26
N MET A 324 -21.13 -13.64 -2.48
CA MET A 324 -21.63 -13.00 -3.70
C MET A 324 -23.12 -13.29 -3.93
N ALA A 325 -23.60 -14.49 -3.62
CA ALA A 325 -25.02 -14.84 -3.73
C ALA A 325 -25.88 -14.00 -2.75
N VAL A 326 -25.41 -13.79 -1.51
CA VAL A 326 -26.07 -12.88 -0.56
C VAL A 326 -26.04 -11.45 -1.08
N ALA A 327 -24.88 -10.96 -1.52
CA ALA A 327 -24.70 -9.62 -2.04
C ALA A 327 -25.65 -9.33 -3.23
N SER A 328 -25.80 -10.31 -4.14
CA SER A 328 -26.72 -10.20 -5.28
C SER A 328 -28.18 -10.07 -4.85
N ARG A 329 -28.63 -10.82 -3.82
CA ARG A 329 -30.01 -10.72 -3.31
C ARG A 329 -30.34 -9.34 -2.73
N HIS A 330 -29.35 -8.71 -2.13
CA HIS A 330 -29.47 -7.37 -1.53
C HIS A 330 -29.11 -6.22 -2.50
N GLY A 331 -28.72 -6.52 -3.75
CA GLY A 331 -28.24 -5.51 -4.70
C GLY A 331 -26.94 -4.83 -4.27
N ILE A 332 -26.10 -5.52 -3.48
CA ILE A 332 -24.84 -5.00 -2.96
C ILE A 332 -23.68 -5.52 -3.80
N ASP A 333 -22.77 -4.61 -4.14
CA ASP A 333 -21.48 -4.99 -4.73
C ASP A 333 -20.54 -5.51 -3.65
N ILE A 334 -19.94 -6.71 -3.88
CA ILE A 334 -19.06 -7.36 -2.92
C ILE A 334 -17.78 -6.54 -2.62
N HIS A 335 -17.28 -5.79 -3.60
CA HIS A 335 -16.13 -4.89 -3.43
C HIS A 335 -16.46 -3.79 -2.41
N THR A 336 -17.64 -3.18 -2.51
CA THR A 336 -18.16 -2.19 -1.57
C THR A 336 -18.30 -2.80 -0.17
N ALA A 337 -18.92 -3.97 -0.06
CA ALA A 337 -19.07 -4.66 1.21
C ALA A 337 -17.72 -5.00 1.86
N ALA A 338 -16.74 -5.45 1.08
CA ALA A 338 -15.42 -5.82 1.58
C ALA A 338 -14.64 -4.63 2.15
N LEU A 339 -14.65 -3.49 1.46
CA LEU A 339 -13.98 -2.28 1.95
C LEU A 339 -14.64 -1.75 3.23
N GLN A 340 -15.96 -1.69 3.26
CA GLN A 340 -16.69 -1.18 4.42
C GLN A 340 -16.58 -2.14 5.63
N PHE A 341 -16.65 -3.46 5.42
CA PHE A 341 -16.41 -4.45 6.48
C PHE A 341 -15.04 -4.26 7.13
N ALA A 342 -13.98 -4.19 6.31
CA ALA A 342 -12.62 -4.01 6.83
C ALA A 342 -12.45 -2.71 7.62
N ALA A 343 -13.18 -1.65 7.26
CA ALA A 343 -13.14 -0.36 7.93
C ALA A 343 -14.05 -0.28 9.18
N ALA A 344 -14.98 -1.22 9.37
CA ALA A 344 -16.03 -1.08 10.40
C ALA A 344 -15.54 -1.30 11.84
N HIS A 345 -14.48 -2.09 12.03
CA HIS A 345 -14.01 -2.43 13.38
C HIS A 345 -13.47 -1.18 14.10
N PRO A 346 -13.84 -0.94 15.38
CA PRO A 346 -13.39 0.24 16.13
C PRO A 346 -11.86 0.36 16.28
N GLN A 347 -11.14 -0.79 16.31
CA GLN A 347 -9.69 -0.81 16.38
C GLN A 347 -9.02 -0.38 15.04
N VAL A 348 -9.76 -0.42 13.93
CA VAL A 348 -9.25 -0.04 12.60
C VAL A 348 -9.31 1.46 12.44
N SER A 349 -8.13 2.07 12.34
CA SER A 349 -7.92 3.48 12.06
C SER A 349 -8.14 3.81 10.58
N ALA A 350 -7.64 2.96 9.68
CA ALA A 350 -7.85 3.11 8.25
C ALA A 350 -7.73 1.79 7.50
N ILE A 351 -8.28 1.78 6.29
CA ILE A 351 -7.98 0.79 5.25
C ILE A 351 -7.18 1.44 4.13
N ILE A 352 -6.27 0.69 3.48
CA ILE A 352 -5.41 1.21 2.42
C ILE A 352 -5.42 0.29 1.17
N PRO A 353 -6.55 0.20 0.45
CA PRO A 353 -6.57 -0.55 -0.81
C PRO A 353 -5.64 0.10 -1.84
N GLY A 354 -4.96 -0.72 -2.64
CA GLY A 354 -4.15 -0.27 -3.76
C GLY A 354 -5.00 0.00 -5.00
N ALA A 355 -4.49 0.85 -5.90
CA ALA A 355 -5.10 1.12 -7.20
C ALA A 355 -4.03 1.28 -8.28
N ARG A 356 -4.33 0.83 -9.50
CA ARG A 356 -3.47 0.87 -10.68
C ARG A 356 -3.99 1.80 -11.77
N SER A 357 -5.26 2.21 -11.67
CA SER A 357 -5.89 3.15 -12.59
C SER A 357 -6.72 4.19 -11.81
N PRO A 358 -6.93 5.39 -12.40
CA PRO A 358 -7.82 6.41 -11.82
C PRO A 358 -9.21 5.88 -11.50
N GLY A 359 -9.79 5.06 -12.38
CA GLY A 359 -11.10 4.47 -12.16
C GLY A 359 -11.16 3.55 -10.93
N GLN A 360 -10.09 2.79 -10.65
CA GLN A 360 -10.03 1.93 -9.47
C GLN A 360 -10.03 2.73 -8.16
N ILE A 361 -9.21 3.78 -8.05
CA ILE A 361 -9.19 4.58 -6.82
C ILE A 361 -10.48 5.35 -6.61
N VAL A 362 -11.08 5.89 -7.66
CA VAL A 362 -12.39 6.55 -7.59
C VAL A 362 -13.46 5.55 -7.14
N SER A 363 -13.49 4.34 -7.72
CA SER A 363 -14.41 3.28 -7.30
C SER A 363 -14.22 2.89 -5.84
N ASN A 364 -12.97 2.74 -5.36
CA ASN A 364 -12.68 2.47 -3.95
C ASN A 364 -13.23 3.57 -3.03
N VAL A 365 -13.06 4.84 -3.40
CA VAL A 365 -13.56 5.98 -2.64
C VAL A 365 -15.09 6.01 -2.63
N GLN A 366 -15.73 5.78 -3.79
CA GLN A 366 -17.19 5.74 -3.87
C GLN A 366 -17.78 4.61 -3.02
N ALA A 367 -17.12 3.44 -3.00
CA ALA A 367 -17.53 2.32 -2.17
C ALA A 367 -17.65 2.69 -0.68
N MET A 368 -16.80 3.60 -0.16
CA MET A 368 -16.86 4.07 1.23
C MET A 368 -18.02 5.02 1.53
N LYS A 369 -18.68 5.53 0.51
CA LYS A 369 -19.77 6.53 0.61
C LYS A 369 -21.17 5.93 0.46
N VAL A 370 -21.26 4.69 0.00
CA VAL A 370 -22.53 3.98 -0.26
C VAL A 370 -23.10 3.40 1.03
N GLY A 371 -24.41 3.51 1.22
CA GLY A 371 -25.12 2.84 2.33
C GLY A 371 -25.33 1.36 2.04
N ILE A 372 -25.02 0.50 2.99
CA ILE A 372 -25.32 -0.93 2.96
C ILE A 372 -26.39 -1.23 3.98
N PRO A 373 -27.54 -1.86 3.60
CA PRO A 373 -28.62 -2.18 4.54
C PRO A 373 -28.15 -3.15 5.64
N ALA A 374 -28.61 -2.96 6.87
CA ALA A 374 -28.31 -3.86 7.99
C ALA A 374 -28.69 -5.32 7.70
N ALA A 375 -29.81 -5.54 7.01
CA ALA A 375 -30.28 -6.87 6.63
C ALA A 375 -29.25 -7.68 5.81
N PHE A 376 -28.40 -7.04 5.03
CA PHE A 376 -27.29 -7.72 4.33
C PHE A 376 -26.30 -8.31 5.32
N TRP A 377 -25.89 -7.53 6.32
CA TRP A 377 -24.94 -7.97 7.33
C TRP A 377 -25.52 -9.05 8.24
N ASP A 378 -26.78 -8.91 8.60
CA ASP A 378 -27.51 -9.88 9.41
C ASP A 378 -27.61 -11.23 8.71
N GLU A 379 -27.87 -11.24 7.39
CA GLU A 379 -27.88 -12.47 6.61
C GLU A 379 -26.50 -13.12 6.53
N LEU A 380 -25.41 -12.35 6.32
CA LEU A 380 -24.05 -12.89 6.33
C LEU A 380 -23.71 -13.53 7.68
N LYS A 381 -24.10 -12.91 8.79
CA LYS A 381 -23.92 -13.44 10.16
C LYS A 381 -24.72 -14.72 10.38
N SER A 382 -25.99 -14.72 10.02
CA SER A 382 -26.89 -15.87 10.21
C SER A 382 -26.43 -17.12 9.42
N LEU A 383 -25.82 -16.91 8.25
CA LEU A 383 -25.25 -17.97 7.42
C LEU A 383 -23.83 -18.39 7.83
N GLY A 384 -23.25 -17.77 8.87
CA GLY A 384 -21.88 -18.04 9.31
C GLY A 384 -20.81 -17.65 8.29
N LEU A 385 -21.13 -16.72 7.36
CA LEU A 385 -20.19 -16.23 6.35
C LEU A 385 -19.24 -15.17 6.93
N ILE A 386 -19.71 -14.43 7.93
CA ILE A 386 -18.89 -13.60 8.81
C ILE A 386 -19.17 -13.95 10.25
N ASP A 387 -18.19 -13.65 11.13
CA ASP A 387 -18.33 -13.90 12.58
C ASP A 387 -19.51 -13.08 13.14
N ALA A 388 -20.33 -13.70 13.97
CA ALA A 388 -21.50 -13.05 14.59
C ALA A 388 -21.13 -11.79 15.39
N GLN A 389 -19.92 -11.77 15.99
CA GLN A 389 -19.43 -10.65 16.77
C GLN A 389 -18.66 -9.61 15.91
N ALA A 390 -18.44 -9.87 14.61
CA ALA A 390 -17.73 -8.92 13.76
C ALA A 390 -18.50 -7.59 13.68
N PRO A 391 -17.87 -6.45 14.01
CA PRO A 391 -18.46 -5.14 13.77
C PRO A 391 -18.71 -4.94 12.27
N VAL A 392 -19.86 -4.37 11.96
CA VAL A 392 -20.29 -4.06 10.60
C VAL A 392 -20.69 -2.58 10.52
N PRO A 393 -20.71 -1.98 9.31
CA PRO A 393 -21.20 -0.62 9.16
C PRO A 393 -22.65 -0.45 9.66
N SER A 394 -22.91 0.66 10.35
CA SER A 394 -24.24 1.09 10.82
C SER A 394 -24.91 2.01 9.82
#